data_d1a495a515011faa4a6f80c8f93eb77e
#
_entry.id   d1a495a515011faa4a6f80c8f93eb77e
#
_cell.length_a   1.000
_cell.length_b   1.000
_cell.length_c   1.000
_cell.angle_alpha   90.00
_cell.angle_beta   90.00
_cell.angle_gamma   90.00
#
_symmetry.space_group_name_H-M   'P 1'
#
loop_
_entity.id
_entity.type
_entity.pdbx_description
1 polymer ?
#
loop_
_entity_poly.entity_id
_entity_poly.type
_entity_poly.pdbx_seq_one_letter_code
_entity_poly.pdbx_strand_id
1 'polypeptide(L)'
;MSELIDKYGTNLKDIYGEDIAKTNQIDGFVYGVPNQIERGSIPAIFMRKDLVEKYNINTDEIKEPKDMEKVFETVQAGEPDMTMLFSSNNSDTPLSRLSRADGLGDANTGALMDQTNSTTVENYFASDWYKETATMLHDWYQKGYISKDAGTNTENWRTVCKAGNLFSLFFAYHPGTPVEFQSSTGYEFEIVPFYDQPIINSSSYGGIIFSVAQNSENPEKAMQVLDYIYGSPEVMNLLNWGEEGTDYVVEDEENGIINYPDGVTADNAGYSFNCGWELPNQFIAYKWDGSDP
;
A
#
# COMPACT_ATOMS: atom_id res chain seq x y z
N MET A 1 -1.23 -17.46 -22.32
CA MET A 1 -1.41 -18.21 -21.06
C MET A 1 -2.75 -18.94 -20.96
N SER A 2 -3.79 -18.59 -21.70
CA SER A 2 -5.15 -19.20 -21.57
C SER A 2 -5.13 -20.73 -21.54
N GLU A 3 -4.54 -21.39 -22.53
CA GLU A 3 -4.46 -22.86 -22.59
C GLU A 3 -3.69 -23.50 -21.42
N LEU A 4 -2.66 -22.80 -20.92
CA LEU A 4 -1.88 -23.27 -19.77
C LEU A 4 -2.69 -23.19 -18.47
N ILE A 5 -3.43 -22.11 -18.30
CA ILE A 5 -4.34 -21.91 -17.16
C ILE A 5 -5.46 -22.98 -17.22
N ASP A 6 -6.03 -23.21 -18.40
CA ASP A 6 -7.10 -24.20 -18.57
C ASP A 6 -6.65 -25.60 -18.17
N LYS A 7 -5.40 -25.95 -18.49
CA LYS A 7 -4.85 -27.30 -18.26
C LYS A 7 -4.27 -27.49 -16.87
N TYR A 8 -3.61 -26.45 -16.31
CA TYR A 8 -2.79 -26.58 -15.11
C TYR A 8 -3.15 -25.62 -13.98
N GLY A 9 -4.06 -24.65 -14.21
CA GLY A 9 -4.41 -23.60 -13.27
C GLY A 9 -5.56 -23.96 -12.35
N THR A 10 -5.44 -25.00 -11.55
CA THR A 10 -6.50 -25.44 -10.63
C THR A 10 -6.72 -24.43 -9.50
N ASN A 11 -5.66 -24.05 -8.79
CA ASN A 11 -5.72 -23.06 -7.71
C ASN A 11 -6.14 -21.68 -8.24
N LEU A 12 -5.64 -21.30 -9.41
CA LEU A 12 -6.03 -20.06 -10.07
C LEU A 12 -7.52 -20.00 -10.40
N LYS A 13 -8.11 -21.12 -10.87
CA LYS A 13 -9.54 -21.21 -11.13
C LYS A 13 -10.37 -21.18 -9.84
N ASP A 14 -9.88 -21.78 -8.78
CA ASP A 14 -10.54 -21.75 -7.47
C ASP A 14 -10.57 -20.33 -6.89
N ILE A 15 -9.50 -19.55 -7.10
CA ILE A 15 -9.37 -18.17 -6.61
C ILE A 15 -10.20 -17.19 -7.45
N TYR A 16 -10.05 -17.23 -8.77
CA TYR A 16 -10.61 -16.22 -9.66
C TYR A 16 -11.87 -16.65 -10.41
N GLY A 17 -12.15 -17.95 -10.44
CA GLY A 17 -13.24 -18.51 -11.23
C GLY A 17 -13.11 -18.17 -12.72
N GLU A 18 -14.26 -17.98 -13.37
CA GLU A 18 -14.36 -17.56 -14.78
C GLU A 18 -13.82 -16.14 -15.02
N ASP A 19 -13.68 -15.32 -13.95
CA ASP A 19 -13.27 -13.92 -14.04
C ASP A 19 -11.78 -13.75 -14.29
N ILE A 20 -10.97 -14.78 -14.05
CA ILE A 20 -9.55 -14.78 -14.41
C ILE A 20 -9.33 -14.43 -15.89
N ALA A 21 -10.24 -14.90 -16.74
CA ALA A 21 -10.22 -14.62 -18.16
C ALA A 21 -10.63 -13.18 -18.52
N LYS A 22 -11.20 -12.42 -17.57
CA LYS A 22 -11.68 -11.05 -17.83
C LYS A 22 -10.70 -9.95 -17.35
N THR A 23 -9.76 -10.27 -16.47
CA THR A 23 -8.95 -9.27 -15.77
C THR A 23 -7.79 -8.74 -16.57
N ASN A 24 -7.05 -9.58 -17.29
CA ASN A 24 -5.81 -9.20 -17.99
C ASN A 24 -5.79 -9.72 -19.43
N GLN A 25 -6.89 -9.43 -20.16
CA GLN A 25 -7.02 -9.78 -21.57
C GLN A 25 -6.65 -8.64 -22.49
N ILE A 26 -5.98 -9.01 -23.58
CA ILE A 26 -5.88 -8.17 -24.76
C ILE A 26 -6.35 -9.04 -25.93
N ASP A 27 -7.37 -8.59 -26.66
CA ASP A 27 -7.98 -9.32 -27.80
C ASP A 27 -8.38 -10.77 -27.47
N GLY A 28 -8.89 -11.00 -26.23
CA GLY A 28 -9.31 -12.32 -25.76
C GLY A 28 -8.18 -13.25 -25.31
N PHE A 29 -6.93 -12.78 -25.32
CA PHE A 29 -5.79 -13.55 -24.84
C PHE A 29 -5.37 -13.11 -23.44
N VAL A 30 -5.25 -14.05 -22.51
CA VAL A 30 -4.78 -13.79 -21.14
C VAL A 30 -3.25 -13.77 -21.13
N TYR A 31 -2.67 -12.62 -20.84
CA TYR A 31 -1.21 -12.44 -20.81
C TYR A 31 -0.60 -12.83 -19.47
N GLY A 32 -1.35 -12.71 -18.40
CA GLY A 32 -0.89 -13.06 -17.07
C GLY A 32 -2.02 -13.10 -16.05
N VAL A 33 -1.67 -13.43 -14.82
CA VAL A 33 -2.59 -13.54 -13.68
C VAL A 33 -2.25 -12.44 -12.69
N PRO A 34 -3.23 -11.66 -12.23
CA PRO A 34 -2.98 -10.68 -11.19
C PRO A 34 -2.66 -11.39 -9.88
N ASN A 35 -1.91 -10.74 -9.00
CA ASN A 35 -1.78 -11.20 -7.64
C ASN A 35 -3.12 -11.12 -6.89
N GLN A 36 -3.30 -11.96 -5.89
CA GLN A 36 -4.46 -11.95 -5.01
C GLN A 36 -4.12 -11.19 -3.74
N ILE A 37 -4.54 -9.93 -3.69
CA ILE A 37 -4.22 -8.98 -2.64
C ILE A 37 -5.43 -8.16 -2.23
N GLU A 38 -5.32 -7.49 -1.12
CA GLU A 38 -6.20 -6.39 -0.73
C GLU A 38 -6.17 -5.29 -1.79
N ARG A 39 -7.34 -4.97 -2.37
CA ARG A 39 -7.42 -4.05 -3.51
C ARG A 39 -7.98 -2.69 -3.16
N GLY A 40 -8.77 -2.65 -2.08
CA GLY A 40 -9.37 -1.43 -1.60
C GLY A 40 -8.48 -0.72 -0.60
N SER A 41 -8.37 0.60 -0.73
CA SER A 41 -7.68 1.43 0.25
C SER A 41 -8.38 2.77 0.44
N ILE A 42 -8.13 3.42 1.57
CA ILE A 42 -8.70 4.70 1.91
C ILE A 42 -7.57 5.72 2.09
N PRO A 43 -7.58 6.86 1.38
CA PRO A 43 -6.67 7.96 1.68
C PRO A 43 -6.78 8.39 3.14
N ALA A 44 -5.67 8.40 3.86
CA ALA A 44 -5.60 8.73 5.28
C ALA A 44 -4.37 9.56 5.59
N ILE A 45 -4.41 10.28 6.72
CA ILE A 45 -3.21 10.84 7.34
C ILE A 45 -2.71 9.91 8.43
N PHE A 46 -1.42 9.64 8.39
CA PHE A 46 -0.67 8.85 9.37
C PHE A 46 0.21 9.81 10.16
N MET A 47 0.01 9.90 11.46
CA MET A 47 0.72 10.81 12.35
C MET A 47 1.42 10.01 13.43
N ARG A 48 2.65 10.36 13.77
CA ARG A 48 3.35 9.75 14.91
C ARG A 48 2.54 9.93 16.19
N LYS A 49 2.11 8.82 16.78
CA LYS A 49 1.22 8.80 17.95
C LYS A 49 1.82 9.49 19.17
N ASP A 50 3.12 9.30 19.40
CA ASP A 50 3.84 9.96 20.50
C ASP A 50 3.75 11.50 20.44
N LEU A 51 3.73 12.07 19.23
CA LEU A 51 3.58 13.50 19.01
C LEU A 51 2.10 13.95 19.09
N VAL A 52 1.18 13.12 18.59
CA VAL A 52 -0.26 13.37 18.75
C VAL A 52 -0.61 13.48 20.25
N GLU A 53 -0.12 12.55 21.06
CA GLU A 53 -0.31 12.55 22.50
C GLU A 53 0.42 13.73 23.19
N LYS A 54 1.69 13.97 22.84
CA LYS A 54 2.51 15.07 23.40
C LYS A 54 1.86 16.44 23.24
N TYR A 55 1.26 16.68 22.07
CA TYR A 55 0.63 17.97 21.74
C TYR A 55 -0.88 17.98 21.97
N ASN A 56 -1.46 16.92 22.53
CA ASN A 56 -2.89 16.76 22.77
C ASN A 56 -3.74 17.06 21.53
N ILE A 57 -3.34 16.50 20.38
CA ILE A 57 -4.06 16.69 19.12
C ILE A 57 -5.40 15.94 19.20
N ASN A 58 -6.48 16.65 18.97
CA ASN A 58 -7.82 16.05 18.87
C ASN A 58 -8.06 15.57 17.44
N THR A 59 -7.92 14.28 17.22
CA THR A 59 -8.07 13.67 15.89
C THR A 59 -9.52 13.69 15.39
N ASP A 60 -10.50 13.80 16.29
CA ASP A 60 -11.91 13.96 15.93
C ASP A 60 -12.20 15.29 15.20
N GLU A 61 -11.32 16.27 15.26
CA GLU A 61 -11.43 17.53 14.54
C GLU A 61 -10.86 17.45 13.10
N ILE A 62 -10.17 16.37 12.74
CA ILE A 62 -9.60 16.16 11.41
C ILE A 62 -10.62 15.42 10.55
N LYS A 63 -11.29 16.12 9.63
CA LYS A 63 -12.30 15.56 8.73
C LYS A 63 -11.89 15.58 7.27
N GLU A 64 -11.00 16.47 6.91
CA GLU A 64 -10.49 16.64 5.56
C GLU A 64 -9.01 17.07 5.59
N PRO A 65 -8.27 16.87 4.51
CA PRO A 65 -6.83 17.13 4.49
C PRO A 65 -6.43 18.53 4.98
N LYS A 66 -7.23 19.56 4.68
CA LYS A 66 -6.91 20.95 5.08
C LYS A 66 -6.93 21.17 6.59
N ASP A 67 -7.64 20.34 7.37
CA ASP A 67 -7.70 20.46 8.82
C ASP A 67 -6.32 20.19 9.46
N MET A 68 -5.43 19.52 8.72
CA MET A 68 -4.05 19.27 9.15
C MET A 68 -3.23 20.55 9.32
N GLU A 69 -3.62 21.67 8.74
CA GLU A 69 -2.88 22.93 8.87
C GLU A 69 -2.70 23.35 10.33
N LYS A 70 -3.78 23.33 11.11
CA LYS A 70 -3.76 23.65 12.54
C LYS A 70 -2.89 22.66 13.35
N VAL A 71 -2.90 21.40 12.95
CA VAL A 71 -2.07 20.36 13.56
C VAL A 71 -0.59 20.63 13.27
N PHE A 72 -0.24 20.94 12.02
CA PHE A 72 1.12 21.27 11.63
C PHE A 72 1.64 22.51 12.34
N GLU A 73 0.85 23.57 12.46
CA GLU A 73 1.21 24.76 13.23
C GLU A 73 1.56 24.41 14.68
N THR A 74 0.72 23.57 15.32
CA THR A 74 0.90 23.18 16.72
C THR A 74 2.16 22.36 16.93
N VAL A 75 2.39 21.36 16.08
CA VAL A 75 3.55 20.46 16.21
C VAL A 75 4.85 21.19 15.82
N GLN A 76 4.85 21.96 14.73
CA GLN A 76 6.03 22.69 14.26
C GLN A 76 6.53 23.72 15.28
N ALA A 77 5.63 24.31 16.06
CA ALA A 77 6.02 25.26 17.12
C ALA A 77 6.89 24.60 18.21
N GLY A 78 6.73 23.31 18.44
CA GLY A 78 7.52 22.54 19.40
C GLY A 78 8.64 21.72 18.79
N GLU A 79 8.53 21.39 17.49
CA GLU A 79 9.49 20.58 16.72
C GLU A 79 9.92 21.31 15.43
N PRO A 80 10.66 22.42 15.54
CA PRO A 80 10.91 23.30 14.38
C PRO A 80 11.78 22.68 13.28
N ASP A 81 12.57 21.64 13.61
CA ASP A 81 13.48 20.98 12.68
C ASP A 81 12.86 19.72 12.05
N MET A 82 11.65 19.35 12.47
CA MET A 82 10.96 18.15 11.99
C MET A 82 10.17 18.43 10.71
N THR A 83 10.18 17.48 9.79
CA THR A 83 9.30 17.50 8.62
C THR A 83 7.87 17.20 9.05
N MET A 84 6.95 18.14 8.85
CA MET A 84 5.56 17.98 9.24
C MET A 84 4.84 16.99 8.32
N LEU A 85 5.01 17.13 7.01
CA LEU A 85 4.40 16.27 5.99
C LEU A 85 5.44 15.75 5.02
N PHE A 86 5.56 14.42 4.92
CA PHE A 86 6.47 13.78 3.96
C PHE A 86 6.05 14.03 2.51
N SER A 87 7.04 14.30 1.68
CA SER A 87 6.90 14.34 0.23
C SER A 87 8.22 13.96 -0.44
N SER A 88 8.16 13.22 -1.52
CA SER A 88 9.32 12.85 -2.33
C SER A 88 9.01 13.03 -3.82
N ASN A 89 10.01 12.89 -4.67
CA ASN A 89 9.85 13.03 -6.12
C ASN A 89 9.39 11.73 -6.83
N ASN A 90 9.07 10.71 -6.07
CA ASN A 90 8.53 9.44 -6.54
C ASN A 90 7.00 9.38 -6.39
N SER A 91 6.42 8.19 -6.34
CA SER A 91 4.98 7.98 -6.17
C SER A 91 4.42 8.40 -4.80
N ASP A 92 5.28 8.68 -3.82
CA ASP A 92 4.89 9.05 -2.46
C ASP A 92 4.68 10.57 -2.30
N THR A 93 4.01 11.18 -3.26
CA THR A 93 3.62 12.58 -3.15
C THR A 93 2.29 12.71 -2.40
N PRO A 94 2.12 13.74 -1.56
CA PRO A 94 0.83 14.01 -0.92
C PRO A 94 -0.34 14.07 -1.89
N LEU A 95 -0.12 14.62 -3.07
CA LEU A 95 -1.14 14.74 -4.11
C LEU A 95 -1.57 13.37 -4.64
N SER A 96 -0.63 12.47 -4.93
CA SER A 96 -0.96 11.12 -5.43
C SER A 96 -1.68 10.29 -4.36
N ARG A 97 -1.27 10.41 -3.10
CA ARG A 97 -1.84 9.66 -1.98
C ARG A 97 -3.24 10.13 -1.57
N LEU A 98 -3.59 11.37 -1.83
CA LEU A 98 -4.94 11.91 -1.59
C LEU A 98 -5.92 11.64 -2.74
N SER A 99 -5.42 11.37 -3.95
CA SER A 99 -6.28 11.19 -5.11
C SER A 99 -7.13 9.91 -5.01
N ARG A 100 -8.42 10.04 -5.28
CA ARG A 100 -9.35 8.94 -5.47
C ARG A 100 -9.73 8.73 -6.94
N ALA A 101 -9.19 9.54 -7.83
CA ALA A 101 -9.50 9.44 -9.25
C ALA A 101 -8.96 8.14 -9.84
N ASP A 102 -9.75 7.50 -10.72
CA ASP A 102 -9.28 6.39 -11.54
C ASP A 102 -8.65 6.93 -12.83
N GLY A 103 -7.34 6.78 -12.96
CA GLY A 103 -6.59 7.22 -14.12
C GLY A 103 -6.74 6.32 -15.35
N LEU A 104 -7.61 5.31 -15.32
CA LEU A 104 -7.92 4.40 -16.43
C LEU A 104 -6.69 3.73 -17.06
N GLY A 105 -5.73 3.38 -16.21
CA GLY A 105 -4.51 2.66 -16.56
C GLY A 105 -3.26 3.50 -16.47
N ASP A 106 -3.12 4.57 -17.25
CA ASP A 106 -1.88 5.34 -17.27
C ASP A 106 -2.13 6.85 -17.29
N ALA A 107 -1.17 7.55 -16.73
CA ALA A 107 -0.83 8.96 -16.95
C ALA A 107 -1.78 10.05 -16.44
N ASN A 108 -2.87 9.76 -15.76
CA ASN A 108 -3.74 10.76 -15.10
C ASN A 108 -4.24 11.93 -16.01
N THR A 109 -4.03 11.86 -17.32
CA THR A 109 -4.50 12.92 -18.25
C THR A 109 -6.00 12.85 -18.45
N GLY A 110 -6.54 11.62 -18.57
CA GLY A 110 -7.98 11.36 -18.52
C GLY A 110 -8.30 10.49 -17.34
N ALA A 111 -9.20 10.91 -16.48
CA ALA A 111 -9.55 10.20 -15.27
C ALA A 111 -11.05 10.22 -14.98
N LEU A 112 -11.53 9.21 -14.29
CA LEU A 112 -12.82 9.24 -13.64
C LEU A 112 -12.64 9.89 -12.26
N MET A 113 -13.08 11.13 -12.12
CA MET A 113 -12.93 11.87 -10.87
C MET A 113 -13.90 11.35 -9.79
N ASP A 114 -15.08 10.89 -10.19
CA ASP A 114 -16.06 10.22 -9.34
C ASP A 114 -16.46 8.87 -9.97
N GLN A 115 -15.60 7.89 -9.82
CA GLN A 115 -15.78 6.54 -10.40
C GLN A 115 -16.99 5.78 -9.82
N THR A 116 -17.54 6.23 -8.69
CA THR A 116 -18.72 5.60 -8.08
C THR A 116 -20.02 6.00 -8.78
N ASN A 117 -20.11 7.26 -9.24
CA ASN A 117 -21.34 7.82 -9.76
C ASN A 117 -21.26 8.29 -11.21
N SER A 118 -20.07 8.31 -11.81
CA SER A 118 -19.85 8.83 -13.15
C SER A 118 -18.93 7.94 -13.99
N THR A 119 -19.25 7.82 -15.28
CA THR A 119 -18.39 7.26 -16.31
C THR A 119 -17.82 8.34 -17.24
N THR A 120 -17.96 9.61 -16.87
CA THR A 120 -17.42 10.72 -17.65
C THR A 120 -15.93 10.85 -17.37
N VAL A 121 -15.15 10.76 -18.44
CA VAL A 121 -13.70 10.99 -18.40
C VAL A 121 -13.43 12.49 -18.41
N GLU A 122 -12.69 12.95 -17.45
CA GLU A 122 -12.30 14.35 -17.27
C GLU A 122 -10.79 14.53 -17.40
N ASN A 123 -10.34 15.75 -17.67
CA ASN A 123 -8.93 16.07 -17.59
C ASN A 123 -8.55 16.24 -16.10
N TYR A 124 -7.78 15.30 -15.57
CA TYR A 124 -7.36 15.28 -14.17
C TYR A 124 -6.73 16.61 -13.72
N PHE A 125 -5.81 17.15 -14.51
CA PHE A 125 -5.08 18.39 -14.17
C PHE A 125 -5.93 19.66 -14.31
N ALA A 126 -7.05 19.60 -15.00
CA ALA A 126 -7.99 20.71 -15.13
C ALA A 126 -9.14 20.64 -14.11
N SER A 127 -9.19 19.59 -13.30
CA SER A 127 -10.23 19.41 -12.29
C SER A 127 -10.09 20.42 -11.13
N ASP A 128 -11.21 20.79 -10.55
CA ASP A 128 -11.23 21.66 -9.35
C ASP A 128 -10.49 20.99 -8.19
N TRP A 129 -10.67 19.67 -8.02
CA TRP A 129 -9.98 18.91 -7.00
C TRP A 129 -8.45 19.04 -7.09
N TYR A 130 -7.89 18.89 -8.31
CA TYR A 130 -6.44 19.02 -8.52
C TYR A 130 -5.96 20.44 -8.16
N LYS A 131 -6.68 21.45 -8.63
CA LYS A 131 -6.35 22.84 -8.37
C LYS A 131 -6.38 23.20 -6.88
N GLU A 132 -7.42 22.78 -6.17
CA GLU A 132 -7.59 23.03 -4.75
C GLU A 132 -6.50 22.31 -3.94
N THR A 133 -6.26 21.02 -4.22
CA THR A 133 -5.25 20.22 -3.53
C THR A 133 -3.84 20.75 -3.80
N ALA A 134 -3.51 21.07 -5.05
CA ALA A 134 -2.21 21.63 -5.40
C ALA A 134 -1.98 23.00 -4.74
N THR A 135 -3.02 23.83 -4.64
CA THR A 135 -2.95 25.13 -3.94
C THR A 135 -2.67 24.94 -2.45
N MET A 136 -3.41 24.05 -1.79
CA MET A 136 -3.21 23.72 -0.38
C MET A 136 -1.78 23.22 -0.12
N LEU A 137 -1.28 22.27 -0.95
CA LEU A 137 0.07 21.73 -0.80
C LEU A 137 1.15 22.79 -1.08
N HIS A 138 0.93 23.69 -2.04
CA HIS A 138 1.82 24.83 -2.28
C HIS A 138 1.89 25.76 -1.07
N ASP A 139 0.75 26.09 -0.46
CA ASP A 139 0.69 26.93 0.74
C ASP A 139 1.44 26.26 1.92
N TRP A 140 1.28 24.97 2.10
CA TRP A 140 2.01 24.20 3.11
C TRP A 140 3.51 24.14 2.83
N TYR A 141 3.91 24.05 1.56
CA TYR A 141 5.31 24.16 1.18
C TYR A 141 5.88 25.56 1.53
N GLN A 142 5.15 26.64 1.27
CA GLN A 142 5.54 27.99 1.63
C GLN A 142 5.68 28.19 3.15
N LYS A 143 4.81 27.54 3.93
CA LYS A 143 4.85 27.55 5.41
C LYS A 143 5.94 26.64 6.00
N GLY A 144 6.60 25.84 5.18
CA GLY A 144 7.67 24.93 5.60
C GLY A 144 7.19 23.63 6.25
N TYR A 145 5.93 23.25 6.06
CA TYR A 145 5.42 21.95 6.52
C TYR A 145 5.93 20.81 5.63
N ILE A 146 6.13 21.08 4.35
CA ILE A 146 6.76 20.19 3.38
C ILE A 146 8.20 20.65 3.17
N SER A 147 9.15 19.72 3.16
CA SER A 147 10.56 20.03 2.97
C SER A 147 10.82 20.75 1.64
N LYS A 148 11.75 21.71 1.64
CA LYS A 148 12.09 22.50 0.46
C LYS A 148 12.71 21.69 -0.67
N ASP A 149 13.29 20.56 -0.36
CA ASP A 149 13.89 19.63 -1.33
C ASP A 149 12.91 18.53 -1.82
N ALA A 150 11.64 18.61 -1.45
CA ALA A 150 10.63 17.59 -1.79
C ALA A 150 10.61 17.22 -3.28
N GLY A 151 10.86 18.17 -4.19
CA GLY A 151 10.92 17.92 -5.64
C GLY A 151 12.16 17.16 -6.12
N THR A 152 13.16 16.99 -5.28
CA THR A 152 14.42 16.25 -5.56
C THR A 152 14.71 15.17 -4.55
N ASN A 153 13.93 15.10 -3.47
CA ASN A 153 14.05 14.10 -2.42
C ASN A 153 13.73 12.72 -2.96
N THR A 154 14.67 11.78 -2.82
CA THR A 154 14.53 10.37 -3.18
C THR A 154 14.50 9.45 -1.97
N GLU A 155 14.55 9.99 -0.76
CA GLU A 155 14.56 9.20 0.46
C GLU A 155 13.23 8.46 0.65
N ASN A 156 13.33 7.29 1.24
CA ASN A 156 12.17 6.55 1.68
C ASN A 156 11.65 7.15 3.00
N TRP A 157 10.35 7.36 3.09
CA TRP A 157 9.70 7.91 4.28
C TRP A 157 10.03 7.12 5.57
N ARG A 158 10.20 5.79 5.46
CA ARG A 158 10.57 4.94 6.60
C ARG A 158 11.93 5.33 7.17
N THR A 159 12.90 5.63 6.31
CA THR A 159 14.24 6.08 6.73
C THR A 159 14.16 7.40 7.48
N VAL A 160 13.42 8.37 6.95
CA VAL A 160 13.23 9.68 7.59
C VAL A 160 12.49 9.54 8.93
N CYS A 161 11.49 8.65 8.98
CA CYS A 161 10.75 8.36 10.20
C CYS A 161 11.63 7.70 11.27
N LYS A 162 12.40 6.65 10.91
CA LYS A 162 13.36 5.98 11.83
C LYS A 162 14.38 6.95 12.41
N ALA A 163 14.80 7.94 11.66
CA ALA A 163 15.69 9.00 12.14
C ALA A 163 15.01 9.99 13.12
N GLY A 164 13.71 9.85 13.36
CA GLY A 164 12.93 10.72 14.23
C GLY A 164 12.52 12.06 13.61
N ASN A 165 12.77 12.27 12.31
CA ASN A 165 12.63 13.55 11.63
C ASN A 165 11.31 13.74 10.86
N LEU A 166 10.34 12.83 11.03
CA LEU A 166 9.05 12.88 10.36
C LEU A 166 7.90 12.85 11.35
N PHE A 167 6.96 13.80 11.22
CA PHE A 167 5.72 13.79 11.97
C PHE A 167 4.63 12.98 11.27
N SER A 168 4.37 13.24 9.99
CA SER A 168 3.24 12.64 9.29
C SER A 168 3.44 12.42 7.80
N LEU A 169 2.56 11.59 7.22
CA LEU A 169 2.47 11.38 5.78
C LEU A 169 1.03 11.03 5.39
N PHE A 170 0.64 11.36 4.16
CA PHE A 170 -0.56 10.77 3.56
C PHE A 170 -0.22 9.40 3.00
N PHE A 171 -1.07 8.43 3.30
CA PHE A 171 -0.90 7.07 2.81
C PHE A 171 -2.22 6.37 2.60
N ALA A 172 -2.18 5.23 1.91
CA ALA A 172 -3.34 4.37 1.70
C ALA A 172 -3.57 3.50 2.95
N TYR A 173 -4.67 3.75 3.66
CA TYR A 173 -5.05 2.92 4.81
C TYR A 173 -5.76 1.65 4.36
N HIS A 174 -5.35 0.54 4.91
CA HIS A 174 -6.00 -0.77 4.87
C HIS A 174 -5.77 -1.49 6.21
N PRO A 175 -6.54 -2.54 6.55
CA PRO A 175 -6.27 -3.38 7.72
C PRO A 175 -4.81 -3.86 7.71
N GLY A 176 -4.15 -3.95 8.86
CA GLY A 176 -2.73 -4.30 8.94
C GLY A 176 -1.73 -3.15 8.77
N THR A 177 -2.10 -2.03 8.14
CA THR A 177 -1.21 -0.87 7.97
C THR A 177 -0.60 -0.36 9.29
N PRO A 178 -1.34 -0.30 10.43
CA PRO A 178 -0.74 0.14 11.69
C PRO A 178 0.45 -0.72 12.13
N VAL A 179 0.31 -2.05 12.00
CA VAL A 179 1.38 -3.00 12.37
C VAL A 179 2.55 -2.92 11.40
N GLU A 180 2.29 -2.82 10.11
CA GLU A 180 3.33 -2.64 9.07
C GLU A 180 4.16 -1.37 9.33
N PHE A 181 3.50 -0.28 9.69
CA PHE A 181 4.18 0.98 9.99
C PHE A 181 5.02 0.87 11.26
N GLN A 182 4.45 0.31 12.33
CA GLN A 182 5.17 0.10 13.59
C GLN A 182 6.37 -0.81 13.39
N SER A 183 6.21 -1.98 12.77
CA SER A 183 7.29 -2.93 12.53
C SER A 183 8.40 -2.35 11.64
N SER A 184 8.03 -1.53 10.64
CA SER A 184 8.98 -0.96 9.68
C SER A 184 9.66 0.32 10.15
N THR A 185 9.15 1.01 11.17
CA THR A 185 9.68 2.31 11.65
C THR A 185 10.06 2.34 13.11
N GLY A 186 9.52 1.43 13.94
CA GLY A 186 9.64 1.45 15.40
C GLY A 186 8.71 2.46 16.09
N TYR A 187 7.84 3.16 15.36
CA TYR A 187 6.86 4.11 15.90
C TYR A 187 5.44 3.64 15.68
N GLU A 188 4.57 3.88 16.67
CA GLU A 188 3.13 3.78 16.50
C GLU A 188 2.58 5.01 15.77
N PHE A 189 1.51 4.81 15.01
CA PHE A 189 0.84 5.87 14.28
C PHE A 189 -0.63 5.99 14.68
N GLU A 190 -1.06 7.22 14.83
CA GLU A 190 -2.47 7.59 14.84
C GLU A 190 -2.91 7.81 13.39
N ILE A 191 -3.98 7.15 12.98
CA ILE A 191 -4.42 7.12 11.58
C ILE A 191 -5.83 7.71 11.48
N VAL A 192 -5.99 8.70 10.63
CA VAL A 192 -7.30 9.32 10.38
C VAL A 192 -7.66 9.17 8.92
N PRO A 193 -8.57 8.25 8.59
CA PRO A 193 -9.13 8.11 7.24
C PRO A 193 -9.98 9.32 6.87
N PHE A 194 -9.91 9.77 5.62
CA PHE A 194 -10.72 10.87 5.13
C PHE A 194 -12.05 10.44 4.49
N TYR A 195 -12.28 9.14 4.39
CA TYR A 195 -13.47 8.56 3.75
C TYR A 195 -13.90 7.30 4.49
N ASP A 196 -15.20 7.02 4.46
CA ASP A 196 -15.78 5.84 5.12
C ASP A 196 -15.66 4.55 4.29
N GLN A 197 -15.44 4.69 2.98
CA GLN A 197 -15.42 3.55 2.06
C GLN A 197 -14.12 3.51 1.25
N PRO A 198 -13.50 2.34 1.12
CA PRO A 198 -12.37 2.14 0.23
C PRO A 198 -12.80 2.29 -1.23
N ILE A 199 -11.83 2.60 -2.07
CA ILE A 199 -12.00 2.56 -3.52
C ILE A 199 -11.15 1.44 -4.12
N ILE A 200 -11.67 0.91 -5.21
CA ILE A 200 -10.94 0.02 -6.12
C ILE A 200 -10.95 0.72 -7.48
N ASN A 201 -9.80 0.93 -8.07
CA ASN A 201 -9.67 1.55 -9.38
C ASN A 201 -9.14 0.55 -10.42
N SER A 202 -9.11 0.94 -11.68
CA SER A 202 -8.70 0.06 -12.78
C SER A 202 -7.26 -0.47 -12.62
N SER A 203 -6.37 0.30 -12.00
CA SER A 203 -5.00 -0.14 -11.72
C SER A 203 -4.89 -1.19 -10.64
N SER A 204 -5.91 -1.35 -9.78
CA SER A 204 -5.90 -2.33 -8.68
C SER A 204 -5.82 -3.79 -9.17
N TYR A 205 -6.19 -4.06 -10.41
CA TYR A 205 -6.13 -5.40 -11.01
C TYR A 205 -4.95 -5.61 -11.97
N GLY A 206 -4.24 -4.56 -12.34
CA GLY A 206 -3.15 -4.61 -13.30
C GLY A 206 -1.77 -4.21 -12.74
N GLY A 207 -1.68 -3.92 -11.44
CA GLY A 207 -0.45 -3.41 -10.84
C GLY A 207 0.68 -4.44 -10.84
N ILE A 208 0.38 -5.69 -10.46
CA ILE A 208 1.33 -6.81 -10.48
C ILE A 208 0.70 -7.99 -11.17
N ILE A 209 1.37 -8.50 -12.18
CA ILE A 209 0.91 -9.60 -13.03
C ILE A 209 2.01 -10.63 -13.17
N PHE A 210 1.67 -11.89 -12.89
CA PHE A 210 2.55 -13.04 -13.08
C PHE A 210 2.27 -13.71 -14.41
N SER A 211 3.33 -13.98 -15.17
CA SER A 211 3.23 -14.55 -16.50
C SER A 211 4.25 -15.65 -16.74
N VAL A 212 3.93 -16.59 -17.61
CA VAL A 212 4.91 -17.54 -18.16
C VAL A 212 5.51 -16.92 -19.41
N ALA A 213 6.83 -16.79 -19.43
CA ALA A 213 7.54 -16.21 -20.57
C ALA A 213 7.33 -17.02 -21.85
N GLN A 214 7.15 -16.33 -22.99
CA GLN A 214 6.93 -16.99 -24.29
C GLN A 214 8.10 -17.89 -24.71
N ASN A 215 9.31 -17.54 -24.30
CA ASN A 215 10.55 -18.31 -24.61
C ASN A 215 10.89 -19.34 -23.52
N SER A 216 9.95 -19.66 -22.61
CA SER A 216 10.17 -20.73 -21.63
C SER A 216 10.35 -22.08 -22.35
N GLU A 217 11.40 -22.80 -22.01
CA GLU A 217 11.64 -24.17 -22.52
C GLU A 217 10.66 -25.20 -21.92
N ASN A 218 10.05 -24.87 -20.76
CA ASN A 218 9.12 -25.73 -20.04
C ASN A 218 7.88 -24.96 -19.56
N PRO A 219 7.06 -24.41 -20.46
CA PRO A 219 5.95 -23.53 -20.09
C PRO A 219 4.87 -24.23 -19.25
N GLU A 220 4.63 -25.53 -19.49
CA GLU A 220 3.71 -26.32 -18.69
C GLU A 220 4.18 -26.46 -17.24
N LYS A 221 5.46 -26.74 -17.02
CA LYS A 221 6.05 -26.82 -15.68
C LYS A 221 6.04 -25.45 -14.98
N ALA A 222 6.38 -24.38 -15.72
CA ALA A 222 6.32 -23.02 -15.20
C ALA A 222 4.91 -22.66 -14.73
N MET A 223 3.87 -23.05 -15.49
CA MET A 223 2.49 -22.83 -15.11
C MET A 223 2.09 -23.65 -13.86
N GLN A 224 2.54 -24.90 -13.77
CA GLN A 224 2.30 -25.72 -12.57
C GLN A 224 2.94 -25.13 -11.32
N VAL A 225 4.15 -24.57 -11.44
CA VAL A 225 4.84 -23.89 -10.33
C VAL A 225 4.08 -22.61 -9.94
N LEU A 226 3.66 -21.82 -10.92
CA LEU A 226 2.88 -20.61 -10.67
C LEU A 226 1.58 -20.93 -9.96
N ASP A 227 0.81 -21.89 -10.47
CA ASP A 227 -0.45 -22.33 -9.85
C ASP A 227 -0.24 -22.86 -8.42
N TYR A 228 0.85 -23.61 -8.21
CA TYR A 228 1.20 -24.12 -6.88
C TYR A 228 1.45 -23.01 -5.87
N ILE A 229 2.20 -21.96 -6.27
CA ILE A 229 2.50 -20.83 -5.38
C ILE A 229 1.21 -20.09 -5.01
N TYR A 230 0.26 -19.94 -5.93
CA TYR A 230 -1.03 -19.29 -5.62
C TYR A 230 -1.87 -20.03 -4.59
N GLY A 231 -1.71 -21.35 -4.47
CA GLY A 231 -2.49 -22.20 -3.55
C GLY A 231 -1.73 -22.76 -2.35
N SER A 232 -0.43 -22.45 -2.18
CA SER A 232 0.40 -23.04 -1.12
C SER A 232 0.71 -22.05 0.00
N PRO A 233 0.04 -22.17 1.19
CA PRO A 233 0.40 -21.37 2.37
C PRO A 233 1.86 -21.55 2.79
N GLU A 234 2.39 -22.79 2.70
CA GLU A 234 3.78 -23.07 3.04
C GLU A 234 4.76 -22.23 2.22
N VAL A 235 4.58 -22.19 0.90
CA VAL A 235 5.45 -21.41 0.01
C VAL A 235 5.26 -19.91 0.24
N MET A 236 4.03 -19.47 0.45
CA MET A 236 3.75 -18.06 0.71
C MET A 236 4.37 -17.59 2.03
N ASN A 237 4.30 -18.41 3.09
CA ASN A 237 4.94 -18.10 4.37
C ASN A 237 6.45 -18.08 4.24
N LEU A 238 7.04 -19.08 3.55
CA LEU A 238 8.48 -19.14 3.31
C LEU A 238 8.97 -17.88 2.55
N LEU A 239 8.26 -17.47 1.50
CA LEU A 239 8.64 -16.30 0.71
C LEU A 239 8.45 -14.97 1.46
N ASN A 240 7.45 -14.88 2.32
CA ASN A 240 7.13 -13.63 3.01
C ASN A 240 7.87 -13.50 4.35
N TRP A 241 7.98 -14.58 5.10
CA TRP A 241 8.44 -14.57 6.48
C TRP A 241 9.74 -15.35 6.75
N GLY A 242 10.16 -16.23 5.82
CA GLY A 242 11.36 -17.08 5.99
C GLY A 242 11.04 -18.41 6.64
N GLU A 243 11.94 -18.90 7.51
CA GLU A 243 11.88 -20.20 8.15
C GLU A 243 11.26 -20.12 9.55
N GLU A 244 10.22 -20.93 9.80
CA GLU A 244 9.61 -21.07 11.11
C GLU A 244 10.63 -21.53 12.17
N GLY A 245 10.58 -20.91 13.34
CA GLY A 245 11.52 -21.15 14.45
C GLY A 245 12.85 -20.42 14.31
N THR A 246 13.15 -19.84 13.13
CA THR A 246 14.36 -19.06 12.85
C THR A 246 14.04 -17.59 12.65
N ASP A 247 13.16 -17.30 11.70
CA ASP A 247 12.80 -15.93 11.30
C ASP A 247 11.47 -15.50 11.92
N TYR A 248 10.57 -16.44 12.15
CA TYR A 248 9.29 -16.21 12.84
C TYR A 248 8.89 -17.43 13.70
N VAL A 249 7.95 -17.24 14.61
CA VAL A 249 7.26 -18.29 15.36
C VAL A 249 5.76 -18.14 15.19
N VAL A 250 5.04 -19.26 15.16
CA VAL A 250 3.57 -19.26 15.14
C VAL A 250 3.06 -19.17 16.57
N GLU A 251 2.30 -18.11 16.88
CA GLU A 251 1.66 -17.91 18.18
C GLU A 251 0.24 -18.45 18.21
N ASP A 252 -0.48 -18.31 17.10
CA ASP A 252 -1.85 -18.80 16.92
C ASP A 252 -2.00 -19.43 15.54
N GLU A 253 -1.96 -20.76 15.51
CA GLU A 253 -2.09 -21.57 14.27
C GLU A 253 -3.49 -21.43 13.65
N GLU A 254 -4.53 -21.33 14.49
CA GLU A 254 -5.92 -21.27 14.00
C GLU A 254 -6.19 -19.97 13.24
N ASN A 255 -5.63 -18.86 13.71
CA ASN A 255 -5.79 -17.54 13.10
C ASN A 255 -4.60 -17.15 12.20
N GLY A 256 -3.58 -17.99 12.12
CA GLY A 256 -2.38 -17.75 11.31
C GLY A 256 -1.57 -16.54 11.81
N ILE A 257 -1.43 -16.39 13.13
CA ILE A 257 -0.71 -15.28 13.76
C ILE A 257 0.73 -15.68 14.07
N ILE A 258 1.66 -14.82 13.70
CA ILE A 258 3.10 -15.00 13.91
C ILE A 258 3.70 -13.83 14.68
N ASN A 259 4.85 -14.09 15.28
CA ASN A 259 5.67 -13.07 15.92
C ASN A 259 7.16 -13.39 15.72
N TYR A 260 8.04 -12.49 16.13
CA TYR A 260 9.47 -12.75 16.12
C TYR A 260 9.84 -13.76 17.21
N PRO A 261 10.85 -14.63 16.96
CA PRO A 261 11.42 -15.48 18.01
C PRO A 261 12.03 -14.64 19.16
N ASP A 262 12.22 -15.24 20.32
CA ASP A 262 12.85 -14.60 21.47
C ASP A 262 14.20 -13.93 21.10
N GLY A 263 14.32 -12.64 21.35
CA GLY A 263 15.51 -11.85 21.09
C GLY A 263 15.67 -11.39 19.63
N VAL A 264 14.73 -11.73 18.76
CA VAL A 264 14.64 -11.21 17.39
C VAL A 264 13.66 -10.04 17.34
N THR A 265 13.97 -9.06 16.54
CA THR A 265 13.15 -7.87 16.30
C THR A 265 13.22 -7.50 14.83
N ALA A 266 12.39 -6.55 14.39
CA ALA A 266 12.44 -6.02 13.02
C ALA A 266 13.83 -5.50 12.60
N ASP A 267 14.66 -5.07 13.58
CA ASP A 267 15.98 -4.49 13.31
C ASP A 267 17.09 -5.55 13.17
N ASN A 268 16.89 -6.76 13.73
CA ASN A 268 17.90 -7.81 13.73
C ASN A 268 17.46 -9.13 13.11
N ALA A 269 16.24 -9.20 12.57
CA ALA A 269 15.73 -10.36 11.85
C ALA A 269 16.63 -10.69 10.66
N GLY A 270 16.93 -11.98 10.47
CA GLY A 270 17.76 -12.46 9.38
C GLY A 270 17.07 -12.39 8.03
N TYR A 271 15.76 -12.61 8.01
CA TYR A 271 14.89 -12.52 6.85
C TYR A 271 13.53 -11.96 7.22
N SER A 272 13.05 -11.01 6.42
CA SER A 272 11.65 -10.55 6.40
C SER A 272 11.41 -9.78 5.13
N PHE A 273 10.70 -10.35 4.17
CA PHE A 273 10.34 -9.66 2.93
C PHE A 273 9.33 -8.55 3.20
N ASN A 274 8.34 -8.85 4.03
CA ASN A 274 7.29 -7.90 4.50
C ASN A 274 6.65 -7.07 3.36
N CYS A 275 6.51 -7.66 2.19
CA CYS A 275 5.88 -7.08 1.01
C CYS A 275 4.93 -8.09 0.38
N GLY A 276 4.07 -8.71 1.21
CA GLY A 276 3.11 -9.73 0.78
C GLY A 276 2.22 -9.30 -0.39
N TRP A 277 2.01 -7.99 -0.55
CA TRP A 277 1.30 -7.39 -1.68
C TRP A 277 2.02 -7.54 -3.03
N GLU A 278 3.32 -7.85 -3.04
CA GLU A 278 4.09 -8.18 -4.25
C GLU A 278 4.01 -9.68 -4.60
N LEU A 279 3.54 -10.51 -3.68
CA LEU A 279 3.51 -11.95 -3.84
C LEU A 279 2.20 -12.42 -4.49
N PRO A 280 2.17 -13.66 -5.03
CA PRO A 280 1.01 -14.20 -5.75
C PRO A 280 -0.31 -14.21 -4.99
N ASN A 281 -0.31 -14.58 -3.69
CA ASN A 281 -1.53 -14.66 -2.89
C ASN A 281 -1.30 -14.27 -1.44
N GLN A 282 -1.59 -13.03 -1.11
CA GLN A 282 -1.43 -12.47 0.23
C GLN A 282 -2.32 -13.15 1.28
N PHE A 283 -3.51 -13.64 0.90
CA PHE A 283 -4.53 -14.09 1.85
C PHE A 283 -4.29 -15.47 2.45
N ILE A 284 -3.32 -16.23 1.92
CA ILE A 284 -2.95 -17.54 2.47
C ILE A 284 -1.66 -17.50 3.31
N ALA A 285 -1.03 -16.35 3.43
CA ALA A 285 0.12 -16.15 4.31
C ALA A 285 -0.33 -15.85 5.74
N TYR A 286 0.50 -16.18 6.70
CA TYR A 286 0.37 -15.78 8.09
C TYR A 286 0.43 -14.24 8.24
N LYS A 287 -0.02 -13.74 9.38
CA LYS A 287 -0.08 -12.31 9.72
C LYS A 287 0.68 -12.04 11.02
N TRP A 288 1.28 -10.88 11.14
CA TRP A 288 1.86 -10.44 12.40
C TRP A 288 0.81 -10.27 13.50
N ASP A 289 1.20 -10.55 14.74
CA ASP A 289 0.38 -10.22 15.90
C ASP A 289 -0.02 -8.74 15.90
N GLY A 290 -1.28 -8.48 16.24
CA GLY A 290 -1.87 -7.15 16.17
C GLY A 290 -2.38 -6.72 14.77
N SER A 291 -2.21 -7.56 13.74
CA SER A 291 -2.88 -7.34 12.46
C SER A 291 -4.38 -7.64 12.59
N ASP A 292 -5.20 -6.83 11.92
CA ASP A 292 -6.65 -7.05 11.87
C ASP A 292 -6.95 -8.37 11.14
N PRO A 293 -7.82 -9.24 11.68
CA PRO A 293 -8.11 -10.57 11.13
C PRO A 293 -8.83 -10.55 9.78
#